data_5ab5574fba235b0d1218a8b41fe02fe3
#
_entry.id   5ab5574fba235b0d1218a8b41fe02fe3
#
_cell.length_a   1.000
_cell.length_b   1.000
_cell.length_c   1.000
_cell.angle_alpha   90.00
_cell.angle_beta   90.00
_cell.angle_gamma   90.00
#
_symmetry.space_group_name_H-M   'P 1'
#
loop_
_entity.id
_entity.type
_entity.pdbx_description
1 polymer ?
#
loop_
_entity_poly.entity_id
_entity_poly.type
_entity_poly.pdbx_seq_one_letter_code
_entity_poly.pdbx_strand_id
1 'polypeptide(L)'
;MNCLIGQSGGPTAVINSSLAGAIQAGIDFDFDNIFVSLNGIEGLLSENIKIVDKDLFKKENANERLRKRPSSILGSCRFKLSDDLKDWQYKKIFENLKKYEISTFVYIGGNDSMDTVMKLNSYIEKNNIDWVNVVGCPKTIDNDLCEMDHSPGFASASKFVNTALRQIRLDCDIYPIKSVTFVEIMGRNAGWLTATSYLANYKRKKDIVNLVYLPEDEKSLDDIEKEIKEKFKEDNNLLIAVSEGFMDKDGKLLNEKQKSFDKGFNHPIIAGIGLKISDYIHDKLKVKTRSVELNIVQRTSFLISKTDSDEAYQLGYLTIKYGKKKTNLVPILKRENSKDYKVKYFTTKPSNIANKEKKIPQEWLESREILKEKITNYTLPLIKGEIDQEFIDGIFDYIKLEDFTKNN
;
A
#
# COMPACT_ATOMS: atom_id res chain seq x y z
N MET A 1 0.12 31.68 6.04
CA MET A 1 -0.36 30.31 6.42
C MET A 1 0.51 29.24 5.77
N ASN A 2 1.05 28.33 6.54
CA ASN A 2 1.91 27.27 6.01
C ASN A 2 1.21 25.91 6.12
N CYS A 3 1.57 24.96 5.24
CA CYS A 3 1.20 23.57 5.39
C CYS A 3 2.44 22.67 5.54
N LEU A 4 2.25 21.52 6.18
CA LEU A 4 3.27 20.48 6.36
C LEU A 4 2.72 19.16 5.81
N ILE A 5 3.55 18.42 5.09
CA ILE A 5 3.19 17.11 4.53
C ILE A 5 4.21 16.09 5.02
N GLY A 6 3.74 14.97 5.57
CA GLY A 6 4.56 13.83 5.97
C GLY A 6 4.10 12.52 5.33
N GLN A 7 5.05 11.60 5.08
CA GLN A 7 4.79 10.25 4.61
C GLN A 7 5.10 9.25 5.72
N SER A 8 4.31 8.17 5.82
CA SER A 8 4.42 7.18 6.89
C SER A 8 4.00 5.78 6.44
N GLY A 9 4.43 4.77 7.22
CA GLY A 9 4.13 3.36 6.98
C GLY A 9 4.87 2.76 5.79
N GLY A 10 4.43 1.59 5.32
CA GLY A 10 5.03 0.94 4.15
C GLY A 10 4.90 1.81 2.89
N PRO A 11 5.91 1.85 2.01
CA PRO A 11 5.81 2.62 0.77
C PRO A 11 4.80 1.99 -0.20
N THR A 12 4.35 2.77 -1.18
CA THR A 12 3.60 2.28 -2.34
C THR A 12 4.17 2.87 -3.62
N ALA A 13 3.79 2.32 -4.76
CA ALA A 13 4.19 2.86 -6.05
C ALA A 13 3.62 4.27 -6.31
N VAL A 14 2.53 4.67 -5.62
CA VAL A 14 1.82 5.94 -5.84
C VAL A 14 1.78 6.87 -4.63
N ILE A 15 2.53 6.58 -3.57
CA ILE A 15 2.56 7.46 -2.38
C ILE A 15 3.06 8.86 -2.74
N ASN A 16 3.96 8.99 -3.73
CA ASN A 16 4.43 10.29 -4.21
C ASN A 16 3.43 10.97 -5.15
N SER A 17 2.48 10.23 -5.74
CA SER A 17 1.35 10.84 -6.44
C SER A 17 0.45 11.59 -5.45
N SER A 18 0.20 11.02 -4.26
CA SER A 18 -0.50 11.73 -3.18
C SER A 18 0.28 12.96 -2.70
N LEU A 19 1.61 12.85 -2.58
CA LEU A 19 2.47 13.99 -2.23
C LEU A 19 2.40 15.09 -3.30
N ALA A 20 2.51 14.73 -4.58
CA ALA A 20 2.40 15.67 -5.70
C ALA A 20 1.08 16.42 -5.70
N GLY A 21 -0.03 15.71 -5.49
CA GLY A 21 -1.35 16.33 -5.36
C GLY A 21 -1.46 17.27 -4.17
N ALA A 22 -0.91 16.91 -3.02
CA ALA A 22 -0.89 17.77 -1.84
C ALA A 22 -0.02 19.03 -2.04
N ILE A 23 1.16 18.91 -2.65
CA ILE A 23 2.01 20.05 -2.98
C ILE A 23 1.30 20.98 -3.97
N GLN A 24 0.72 20.42 -5.05
CA GLN A 24 -0.01 21.21 -6.03
C GLN A 24 -1.17 21.98 -5.39
N ALA A 25 -1.93 21.33 -4.52
CA ALA A 25 -3.01 21.99 -3.79
C ALA A 25 -2.47 23.10 -2.86
N GLY A 26 -1.30 22.90 -2.25
CA GLY A 26 -0.64 23.93 -1.45
C GLY A 26 -0.29 25.16 -2.28
N ILE A 27 0.12 24.97 -3.54
CA ILE A 27 0.36 26.06 -4.50
C ILE A 27 -0.96 26.71 -4.90
N ASP A 28 -1.95 25.94 -5.34
CA ASP A 28 -3.23 26.43 -5.86
C ASP A 28 -4.06 27.17 -4.80
N PHE A 29 -3.89 26.83 -3.54
CA PHE A 29 -4.56 27.47 -2.41
C PHE A 29 -3.72 28.55 -1.71
N ASP A 30 -2.62 29.00 -2.33
CA ASP A 30 -1.76 30.10 -1.91
C ASP A 30 -1.23 29.97 -0.46
N PHE A 31 -0.77 28.77 -0.09
CA PHE A 31 0.01 28.64 1.15
C PHE A 31 1.36 29.37 0.98
N ASP A 32 1.77 30.14 1.97
CA ASP A 32 3.02 30.92 1.94
C ASP A 32 4.20 29.95 1.78
N ASN A 33 4.30 28.95 2.65
CA ASN A 33 5.29 27.89 2.56
C ASN A 33 4.61 26.51 2.60
N ILE A 34 5.18 25.58 1.85
CA ILE A 34 4.83 24.18 1.83
C ILE A 34 6.03 23.44 2.42
N PHE A 35 5.88 22.94 3.63
CA PHE A 35 6.90 22.14 4.30
C PHE A 35 6.69 20.65 4.06
N VAL A 36 7.79 19.89 4.07
CA VAL A 36 7.77 18.43 4.06
C VAL A 36 8.58 17.90 5.23
N SER A 37 8.01 16.93 5.97
CA SER A 37 8.67 16.28 7.10
C SER A 37 9.37 15.01 6.64
N LEU A 38 10.67 14.91 6.85
CA LEU A 38 11.44 13.71 6.54
C LEU A 38 11.25 12.67 7.64
N ASN A 39 10.94 11.44 7.24
CA ASN A 39 10.62 10.36 8.18
C ASN A 39 9.38 10.63 9.07
N GLY A 40 8.35 11.25 8.50
CA GLY A 40 7.03 11.38 9.11
C GLY A 40 7.03 12.12 10.46
N ILE A 41 6.44 11.52 11.51
CA ILE A 41 6.35 12.12 12.85
C ILE A 41 7.72 12.24 13.52
N GLU A 42 8.65 11.32 13.30
CA GLU A 42 10.01 11.41 13.85
C GLU A 42 10.73 12.66 13.33
N GLY A 43 10.55 12.94 12.04
CA GLY A 43 11.09 14.15 11.43
C GLY A 43 10.45 15.42 11.98
N LEU A 44 9.15 15.42 12.22
CA LEU A 44 8.47 16.55 12.85
C LEU A 44 8.94 16.78 14.29
N LEU A 45 9.14 15.71 15.07
CA LEU A 45 9.67 15.79 16.45
C LEU A 45 11.10 16.32 16.49
N SER A 46 11.96 15.89 15.56
CA SER A 46 13.36 16.30 15.47
C SER A 46 13.60 17.54 14.62
N GLU A 47 12.53 18.18 14.12
CA GLU A 47 12.59 19.35 13.23
C GLU A 47 13.38 19.08 11.92
N ASN A 48 13.40 17.83 11.47
CA ASN A 48 13.96 17.47 10.18
C ASN A 48 12.93 17.70 9.06
N ILE A 49 12.77 18.98 8.72
CA ILE A 49 11.80 19.45 7.73
C ILE A 49 12.50 20.28 6.65
N LYS A 50 11.96 20.23 5.44
CA LYS A 50 12.43 21.02 4.28
C LYS A 50 11.28 21.85 3.73
N ILE A 51 11.63 22.90 2.97
CA ILE A 51 10.67 23.73 2.25
C ILE A 51 10.63 23.28 0.79
N VAL A 52 9.45 23.13 0.24
CA VAL A 52 9.24 22.97 -1.20
C VAL A 52 9.53 24.32 -1.87
N ASP A 53 10.50 24.35 -2.77
CA ASP A 53 10.74 25.49 -3.65
C ASP A 53 9.74 25.44 -4.81
N LYS A 54 8.75 26.32 -4.80
CA LYS A 54 7.65 26.33 -5.78
C LYS A 54 8.15 26.57 -7.21
N ASP A 55 9.23 27.36 -7.37
CA ASP A 55 9.80 27.66 -8.69
C ASP A 55 10.56 26.46 -9.23
N LEU A 56 11.39 25.80 -8.39
CA LEU A 56 12.05 24.55 -8.76
C LEU A 56 11.03 23.44 -9.03
N PHE A 57 10.00 23.32 -8.20
CA PHE A 57 8.93 22.33 -8.39
C PHE A 57 8.27 22.47 -9.77
N LYS A 58 8.02 23.68 -10.22
CA LYS A 58 7.49 23.96 -11.55
C LYS A 58 8.52 23.74 -12.66
N LYS A 59 9.74 24.29 -12.49
CA LYS A 59 10.82 24.22 -13.48
C LYS A 59 11.23 22.79 -13.79
N GLU A 60 11.41 21.97 -12.75
CA GLU A 60 11.85 20.58 -12.87
C GLU A 60 10.70 19.61 -13.21
N ASN A 61 9.50 20.12 -13.49
CA ASN A 61 8.29 19.31 -13.70
C ASN A 61 8.08 18.27 -12.60
N ALA A 62 8.37 18.67 -11.35
CA ALA A 62 8.41 17.76 -10.21
C ALA A 62 7.06 17.08 -9.95
N ASN A 63 5.94 17.73 -10.30
CA ASN A 63 4.61 17.13 -10.22
C ASN A 63 4.53 15.81 -10.99
N GLU A 64 4.88 15.82 -12.28
CA GLU A 64 4.85 14.64 -13.14
C GLU A 64 5.91 13.61 -12.72
N ARG A 65 7.12 14.06 -12.41
CA ARG A 65 8.24 13.19 -12.03
C ARG A 65 7.97 12.48 -10.67
N LEU A 66 7.33 13.15 -9.70
CA LEU A 66 6.91 12.53 -8.45
C LEU A 66 5.88 11.41 -8.68
N ARG A 67 4.96 11.60 -9.61
CA ARG A 67 3.95 10.60 -9.96
C ARG A 67 4.54 9.34 -10.61
N LYS A 68 5.72 9.45 -11.20
CA LYS A 68 6.50 8.35 -11.80
C LYS A 68 7.40 7.65 -10.78
N ARG A 69 7.75 8.30 -9.68
CA ARG A 69 8.65 7.75 -8.68
C ARG A 69 7.92 6.83 -7.69
N PRO A 70 8.21 5.52 -7.65
CA PRO A 70 7.74 4.64 -6.60
C PRO A 70 8.47 4.90 -5.28
N SER A 71 7.93 4.36 -4.19
CA SER A 71 8.45 4.47 -2.82
C SER A 71 8.36 5.89 -2.23
N SER A 72 8.57 6.02 -0.92
CA SER A 72 8.44 7.29 -0.19
C SER A 72 9.66 8.17 -0.37
N ILE A 73 9.51 9.31 -1.07
CA ILE A 73 10.63 10.25 -1.27
C ILE A 73 10.98 10.98 0.03
N LEU A 74 10.03 11.18 0.93
CA LEU A 74 10.26 11.81 2.24
C LEU A 74 10.76 10.82 3.29
N GLY A 75 11.06 9.58 2.91
CA GLY A 75 11.29 8.50 3.87
C GLY A 75 10.00 8.10 4.59
N SER A 76 10.14 7.30 5.61
CA SER A 76 9.03 6.82 6.43
C SER A 76 9.49 6.59 7.86
N CYS A 77 8.55 6.49 8.80
CA CYS A 77 8.81 6.05 10.16
C CYS A 77 7.78 5.00 10.59
N ARG A 78 8.15 4.27 11.64
CA ARG A 78 7.29 3.33 12.35
C ARG A 78 7.03 3.81 13.77
N PHE A 79 6.81 5.11 13.92
CA PHE A 79 6.58 5.74 15.21
C PHE A 79 5.12 5.63 15.61
N LYS A 80 4.86 5.11 16.80
CA LYS A 80 3.51 5.02 17.38
C LYS A 80 3.38 6.04 18.50
N LEU A 81 2.43 6.97 18.37
CA LEU A 81 2.11 7.91 19.43
C LEU A 81 1.53 7.19 20.64
N SER A 82 1.87 7.68 21.83
CA SER A 82 1.29 7.21 23.09
C SER A 82 -0.23 7.35 23.10
N ASP A 83 -0.92 6.43 23.77
CA ASP A 83 -2.36 6.55 23.99
C ASP A 83 -2.68 7.60 25.10
N ASP A 84 -1.70 7.95 25.93
CA ASP A 84 -1.83 9.05 26.88
C ASP A 84 -1.58 10.40 26.21
N LEU A 85 -2.64 11.17 26.00
CA LEU A 85 -2.56 12.51 25.42
C LEU A 85 -1.76 13.53 26.26
N LYS A 86 -1.31 13.18 27.48
CA LYS A 86 -0.42 14.01 28.28
C LYS A 86 1.07 13.74 28.00
N ASP A 87 1.38 12.72 27.19
CA ASP A 87 2.75 12.40 26.84
C ASP A 87 3.44 13.61 26.18
N TRP A 88 4.72 13.79 26.46
CA TRP A 88 5.56 14.89 25.96
C TRP A 88 5.55 15.02 24.43
N GLN A 89 5.33 13.91 23.73
CA GLN A 89 5.31 13.84 22.27
C GLN A 89 4.28 14.80 21.66
N TYR A 90 3.07 14.86 22.22
CA TYR A 90 2.01 15.76 21.75
C TYR A 90 2.42 17.20 21.90
N LYS A 91 2.88 17.58 23.10
CA LYS A 91 3.34 18.94 23.36
C LYS A 91 4.43 19.36 22.37
N LYS A 92 5.45 18.52 22.17
CA LYS A 92 6.56 18.80 21.26
C LYS A 92 6.09 18.93 19.80
N ILE A 93 5.19 18.05 19.33
CA ILE A 93 4.60 18.13 17.99
C ILE A 93 3.89 19.49 17.79
N PHE A 94 3.02 19.89 18.71
CA PHE A 94 2.26 21.12 18.57
C PHE A 94 3.12 22.39 18.78
N GLU A 95 4.18 22.34 19.60
CA GLU A 95 5.20 23.39 19.68
C GLU A 95 5.91 23.57 18.33
N ASN A 96 6.32 22.49 17.68
CA ASN A 96 6.97 22.54 16.38
C ASN A 96 6.01 23.03 15.28
N LEU A 97 4.76 22.53 15.25
CA LEU A 97 3.74 23.03 14.31
C LEU A 97 3.50 24.54 14.48
N LYS A 98 3.46 25.04 15.72
CA LYS A 98 3.31 26.46 16.02
C LYS A 98 4.52 27.29 15.62
N LYS A 99 5.74 26.78 15.89
CA LYS A 99 7.01 27.41 15.53
C LYS A 99 7.12 27.69 14.03
N TYR A 100 6.65 26.73 13.20
CA TYR A 100 6.64 26.84 11.75
C TYR A 100 5.34 27.42 11.18
N GLU A 101 4.46 27.94 12.03
CA GLU A 101 3.16 28.53 11.66
C GLU A 101 2.31 27.60 10.76
N ILE A 102 2.36 26.29 11.03
CA ILE A 102 1.61 25.30 10.28
C ILE A 102 0.13 25.36 10.63
N SER A 103 -0.69 25.70 9.66
CA SER A 103 -2.16 25.70 9.79
C SER A 103 -2.81 24.42 9.28
N THR A 104 -2.10 23.63 8.48
CA THR A 104 -2.56 22.36 7.94
C THR A 104 -1.43 21.34 7.93
N PHE A 105 -1.61 20.23 8.65
CA PHE A 105 -0.70 19.11 8.64
C PHE A 105 -1.36 17.92 7.92
N VAL A 106 -0.77 17.47 6.81
CA VAL A 106 -1.20 16.30 6.04
C VAL A 106 -0.30 15.12 6.36
N TYR A 107 -0.90 14.00 6.76
CA TYR A 107 -0.17 12.77 7.05
C TYR A 107 -0.61 11.64 6.13
N ILE A 108 0.28 11.27 5.17
CA ILE A 108 0.02 10.26 4.15
C ILE A 108 0.42 8.90 4.70
N GLY A 109 -0.54 7.96 4.85
CA GLY A 109 -0.21 6.66 5.42
C GLY A 109 -1.35 5.66 5.48
N GLY A 110 -1.05 4.48 6.03
CA GLY A 110 -1.97 3.36 6.22
C GLY A 110 -2.75 3.45 7.54
N ASN A 111 -3.18 2.30 8.04
CA ASN A 111 -4.01 2.17 9.22
C ASN A 111 -3.37 2.81 10.46
N ASP A 112 -2.10 2.50 10.80
CA ASP A 112 -1.37 3.09 11.92
C ASP A 112 -1.19 4.61 11.78
N SER A 113 -1.09 5.11 10.55
CA SER A 113 -1.01 6.55 10.31
C SER A 113 -2.36 7.24 10.54
N MET A 114 -3.46 6.56 10.25
CA MET A 114 -4.81 7.06 10.59
C MET A 114 -5.03 7.06 12.10
N ASP A 115 -4.47 6.10 12.86
CA ASP A 115 -4.43 6.13 14.33
C ASP A 115 -3.67 7.36 14.83
N THR A 116 -2.50 7.66 14.25
CA THR A 116 -1.75 8.89 14.55
C THR A 116 -2.58 10.15 14.30
N VAL A 117 -3.25 10.25 13.15
CA VAL A 117 -4.13 11.38 12.82
C VAL A 117 -5.30 11.48 13.80
N MET A 118 -5.92 10.38 14.17
CA MET A 118 -7.00 10.32 15.16
C MET A 118 -6.54 10.84 16.52
N LYS A 119 -5.38 10.40 17.00
CA LYS A 119 -4.80 10.82 18.28
C LYS A 119 -4.45 12.32 18.29
N LEU A 120 -3.85 12.83 17.22
CA LEU A 120 -3.55 14.25 17.08
C LEU A 120 -4.84 15.10 17.07
N ASN A 121 -5.89 14.65 16.40
CA ASN A 121 -7.19 15.32 16.42
C ASN A 121 -7.85 15.28 17.81
N SER A 122 -7.73 14.16 18.53
CA SER A 122 -8.19 14.09 19.93
C SER A 122 -7.44 15.05 20.85
N TYR A 123 -6.14 15.26 20.61
CA TYR A 123 -5.35 16.25 21.34
C TYR A 123 -5.81 17.69 21.02
N ILE A 124 -6.09 17.99 19.74
CA ILE A 124 -6.63 19.27 19.28
C ILE A 124 -7.96 19.57 20.00
N GLU A 125 -8.89 18.63 19.97
CA GLU A 125 -10.20 18.77 20.62
C GLU A 125 -10.07 18.99 22.14
N LYS A 126 -9.27 18.17 22.82
CA LYS A 126 -9.07 18.23 24.27
C LYS A 126 -8.47 19.56 24.74
N ASN A 127 -7.60 20.16 23.95
CA ASN A 127 -6.88 21.38 24.29
C ASN A 127 -7.48 22.64 23.62
N ASN A 128 -8.62 22.54 22.96
CA ASN A 128 -9.30 23.63 22.23
C ASN A 128 -8.35 24.36 21.25
N ILE A 129 -7.55 23.62 20.49
CA ILE A 129 -6.62 24.16 19.50
C ILE A 129 -7.39 24.46 18.21
N ASP A 130 -7.38 25.71 17.74
CA ASP A 130 -8.14 26.19 16.57
C ASP A 130 -7.26 26.69 15.40
N TRP A 131 -5.95 26.72 15.59
CA TRP A 131 -5.00 27.29 14.63
C TRP A 131 -4.39 26.26 13.68
N VAL A 132 -4.55 24.95 13.92
CA VAL A 132 -4.03 23.88 13.07
C VAL A 132 -5.08 22.79 12.86
N ASN A 133 -5.05 22.18 11.66
CA ASN A 133 -5.85 21.02 11.29
C ASN A 133 -4.95 19.87 10.88
N VAL A 134 -5.26 18.65 11.32
CA VAL A 134 -4.53 17.43 10.95
C VAL A 134 -5.42 16.56 10.09
N VAL A 135 -5.01 16.32 8.84
CA VAL A 135 -5.78 15.58 7.84
C VAL A 135 -4.99 14.35 7.39
N GLY A 136 -5.60 13.18 7.46
CA GLY A 136 -5.02 11.95 6.94
C GLY A 136 -5.19 11.83 5.42
N CYS A 137 -4.18 11.30 4.73
CA CYS A 137 -4.26 10.90 3.32
C CYS A 137 -4.06 9.38 3.24
N PRO A 138 -5.11 8.60 2.94
CA PRO A 138 -5.04 7.14 3.01
C PRO A 138 -4.22 6.56 1.86
N LYS A 139 -3.37 5.58 2.17
CA LYS A 139 -2.64 4.74 1.20
C LYS A 139 -2.22 3.42 1.84
N THR A 140 -2.30 2.33 1.10
CA THR A 140 -1.72 1.00 1.42
C THR A 140 -1.83 0.09 0.21
N ILE A 141 -0.95 -0.90 0.08
CA ILE A 141 -1.09 -1.98 -0.92
C ILE A 141 -2.04 -3.08 -0.45
N ASP A 142 -2.32 -3.16 0.85
CA ASP A 142 -3.09 -4.25 1.47
C ASP A 142 -4.60 -4.15 1.22
N ASN A 143 -5.07 -2.98 0.77
CA ASN A 143 -6.49 -2.69 0.51
C ASN A 143 -7.40 -2.91 1.72
N ASP A 144 -6.85 -2.76 2.91
CA ASP A 144 -7.47 -3.08 4.21
C ASP A 144 -8.13 -1.88 4.91
N LEU A 145 -8.09 -0.67 4.31
CA LEU A 145 -8.69 0.53 4.92
C LEU A 145 -10.21 0.51 4.78
N CYS A 146 -10.90 0.62 5.91
CA CYS A 146 -12.35 0.77 5.97
C CYS A 146 -12.84 2.06 5.30
N GLU A 147 -14.14 2.16 5.04
CA GLU A 147 -14.84 3.31 4.47
C GLU A 147 -14.52 3.62 2.99
N MET A 148 -13.48 3.06 2.40
CA MET A 148 -13.14 3.29 0.99
C MET A 148 -13.35 2.04 0.12
N ASP A 149 -13.64 2.26 -1.17
CA ASP A 149 -13.73 1.17 -2.14
C ASP A 149 -12.38 0.43 -2.22
N HIS A 150 -11.31 1.14 -2.51
CA HIS A 150 -9.95 0.60 -2.55
C HIS A 150 -8.95 1.67 -2.08
N SER A 151 -7.73 1.22 -1.77
CA SER A 151 -6.68 2.08 -1.24
C SER A 151 -5.64 2.40 -2.31
N PRO A 152 -5.16 3.66 -2.43
CA PRO A 152 -4.05 4.00 -3.31
C PRO A 152 -2.81 3.16 -3.00
N GLY A 153 -2.25 2.54 -4.04
CA GLY A 153 -1.14 1.61 -3.96
C GLY A 153 -1.53 0.16 -4.26
N PHE A 154 -2.76 -0.25 -3.92
CA PHE A 154 -3.25 -1.60 -4.18
C PHE A 154 -3.28 -1.95 -5.67
N ALA A 155 -3.77 -1.04 -6.51
CA ALA A 155 -3.91 -1.32 -7.93
C ALA A 155 -2.55 -1.46 -8.63
N SER A 156 -1.59 -0.60 -8.34
CA SER A 156 -0.23 -0.71 -8.88
C SER A 156 0.49 -1.97 -8.40
N ALA A 157 0.33 -2.34 -7.13
CA ALA A 157 0.86 -3.59 -6.59
C ALA A 157 0.22 -4.81 -7.28
N SER A 158 -1.10 -4.79 -7.49
CA SER A 158 -1.83 -5.83 -8.24
C SER A 158 -1.33 -5.96 -9.68
N LYS A 159 -1.10 -4.84 -10.37
CA LYS A 159 -0.53 -4.81 -11.73
C LYS A 159 0.83 -5.47 -11.78
N PHE A 160 1.70 -5.14 -10.83
CA PHE A 160 3.03 -5.75 -10.69
C PHE A 160 2.93 -7.25 -10.42
N VAL A 161 2.16 -7.66 -9.41
CA VAL A 161 2.00 -9.07 -9.03
C VAL A 161 1.56 -9.91 -10.24
N ASN A 162 0.55 -9.46 -10.97
CA ASN A 162 0.04 -10.19 -12.13
C ASN A 162 1.03 -10.23 -13.30
N THR A 163 1.82 -9.17 -13.48
CA THR A 163 2.90 -9.15 -14.47
C THR A 163 4.01 -10.14 -14.09
N ALA A 164 4.44 -10.12 -12.82
CA ALA A 164 5.45 -11.04 -12.31
C ALA A 164 5.01 -12.52 -12.41
N LEU A 165 3.75 -12.82 -12.04
CA LEU A 165 3.19 -14.17 -12.15
C LEU A 165 3.21 -14.67 -13.60
N ARG A 166 2.86 -13.83 -14.58
CA ARG A 166 2.95 -14.19 -15.99
C ARG A 166 4.39 -14.41 -16.47
N GLN A 167 5.35 -13.61 -15.98
CA GLN A 167 6.78 -13.80 -16.29
C GLN A 167 7.31 -15.09 -15.67
N ILE A 168 6.99 -15.35 -14.38
CA ILE A 168 7.39 -16.59 -13.70
C ILE A 168 6.81 -17.82 -14.42
N ARG A 169 5.58 -17.75 -14.90
CA ARG A 169 4.95 -18.83 -15.65
C ARG A 169 5.74 -19.20 -16.92
N LEU A 170 6.29 -18.23 -17.63
CA LEU A 170 7.11 -18.50 -18.81
C LEU A 170 8.34 -19.35 -18.49
N ASP A 171 8.97 -19.13 -17.32
CA ASP A 171 10.08 -19.96 -16.84
C ASP A 171 9.61 -21.36 -16.38
N CYS A 172 8.44 -21.43 -15.73
CA CYS A 172 7.88 -22.72 -15.28
C CYS A 172 7.61 -23.69 -16.44
N ASP A 173 7.17 -23.18 -17.59
CA ASP A 173 6.72 -24.00 -18.73
C ASP A 173 7.85 -24.52 -19.63
N ILE A 174 9.13 -24.18 -19.36
CA ILE A 174 10.25 -24.60 -20.24
C ILE A 174 10.63 -26.09 -20.12
N TYR A 175 10.29 -26.75 -19.01
CA TYR A 175 10.62 -28.15 -18.79
C TYR A 175 9.37 -29.04 -18.70
N PRO A 176 9.32 -30.18 -19.43
CA PRO A 176 8.17 -31.10 -19.39
C PRO A 176 8.22 -32.04 -18.17
N ILE A 177 8.52 -31.54 -16.99
CA ILE A 177 8.59 -32.30 -15.75
C ILE A 177 7.56 -31.77 -14.73
N LYS A 178 7.10 -32.67 -13.86
CA LYS A 178 6.23 -32.22 -12.74
C LYS A 178 6.98 -31.27 -11.81
N SER A 179 6.44 -30.07 -11.64
CA SER A 179 7.02 -29.07 -10.76
C SER A 179 5.94 -28.18 -10.13
N VAL A 180 6.25 -27.61 -8.97
CA VAL A 180 5.41 -26.63 -8.30
C VAL A 180 6.25 -25.40 -7.96
N THR A 181 5.78 -24.23 -8.38
CA THR A 181 6.38 -22.95 -7.99
C THR A 181 5.41 -22.19 -7.11
N PHE A 182 5.81 -21.91 -5.88
CA PHE A 182 5.07 -21.05 -4.94
C PHE A 182 5.55 -19.62 -5.10
N VAL A 183 4.63 -18.67 -5.21
CA VAL A 183 4.92 -17.23 -5.24
C VAL A 183 4.31 -16.59 -4.00
N GLU A 184 5.19 -16.13 -3.11
CA GLU A 184 4.78 -15.45 -1.88
C GLU A 184 4.47 -13.98 -2.14
N ILE A 185 3.29 -13.54 -1.70
CA ILE A 185 2.74 -12.22 -1.94
C ILE A 185 2.40 -11.57 -0.59
N MET A 186 2.65 -10.27 -0.47
CA MET A 186 2.30 -9.48 0.72
C MET A 186 0.79 -9.46 0.96
N GLY A 187 0.39 -9.32 2.21
CA GLY A 187 -0.99 -9.32 2.67
C GLY A 187 -1.11 -10.13 3.95
N ARG A 188 -0.77 -9.50 5.09
CA ARG A 188 -0.65 -10.20 6.36
C ARG A 188 -2.00 -10.64 6.92
N ASN A 189 -2.94 -9.70 6.99
CA ASN A 189 -4.22 -9.88 7.70
C ASN A 189 -5.41 -10.02 6.75
N ALA A 190 -5.24 -9.62 5.49
CA ALA A 190 -6.28 -9.67 4.47
C ALA A 190 -5.67 -10.07 3.12
N GLY A 191 -6.29 -11.00 2.46
CA GLY A 191 -5.80 -11.63 1.23
C GLY A 191 -6.07 -10.86 -0.05
N TRP A 192 -6.45 -9.57 0.02
CA TRP A 192 -6.82 -8.78 -1.16
C TRP A 192 -5.78 -8.84 -2.28
N LEU A 193 -4.52 -8.55 -1.96
CA LEU A 193 -3.46 -8.51 -2.98
C LEU A 193 -3.19 -9.90 -3.55
N THR A 194 -3.12 -10.92 -2.71
CA THR A 194 -2.92 -12.31 -3.13
C THR A 194 -4.09 -12.81 -3.99
N ALA A 195 -5.33 -12.49 -3.63
CA ALA A 195 -6.51 -12.84 -4.42
C ALA A 195 -6.46 -12.26 -5.84
N THR A 196 -5.83 -11.08 -6.03
CA THR A 196 -5.68 -10.51 -7.38
C THR A 196 -4.84 -11.37 -8.32
N SER A 197 -4.12 -12.37 -7.83
CA SER A 197 -3.35 -13.32 -8.66
C SER A 197 -4.21 -14.03 -9.70
N TYR A 198 -5.51 -14.16 -9.46
CA TYR A 198 -6.46 -14.67 -10.47
C TYR A 198 -6.52 -13.82 -11.75
N LEU A 199 -6.14 -12.54 -11.70
CA LEU A 199 -6.08 -11.69 -12.90
C LEU A 199 -4.99 -12.15 -13.87
N ALA A 200 -3.97 -12.88 -13.41
CA ALA A 200 -2.98 -13.47 -14.30
C ALA A 200 -3.63 -14.41 -15.34
N ASN A 201 -4.77 -15.04 -14.98
CA ASN A 201 -5.55 -15.92 -15.83
C ASN A 201 -6.47 -15.16 -16.83
N TYR A 202 -6.62 -13.84 -16.69
CA TYR A 202 -7.54 -13.06 -17.52
C TYR A 202 -7.22 -13.21 -19.02
N LYS A 203 -8.24 -13.59 -19.81
CA LYS A 203 -8.15 -13.89 -21.26
C LYS A 203 -7.13 -14.98 -21.62
N ARG A 204 -6.90 -15.94 -20.74
CA ARG A 204 -6.07 -17.12 -21.02
C ARG A 204 -6.93 -18.38 -21.14
N LYS A 205 -6.58 -19.26 -22.10
CA LYS A 205 -7.24 -20.56 -22.26
C LYS A 205 -6.79 -21.57 -21.21
N LYS A 206 -5.51 -21.49 -20.80
CA LYS A 206 -4.90 -22.26 -19.72
C LYS A 206 -4.59 -21.32 -18.55
N ASP A 207 -4.88 -21.76 -17.35
CA ASP A 207 -4.58 -20.98 -16.15
C ASP A 207 -3.07 -20.74 -16.00
N ILE A 208 -2.70 -19.49 -15.77
CA ILE A 208 -1.33 -19.07 -15.42
C ILE A 208 -1.08 -19.45 -13.94
N VAL A 209 -2.02 -19.07 -13.05
CA VAL A 209 -2.01 -19.40 -11.64
C VAL A 209 -3.04 -20.49 -11.40
N ASN A 210 -2.60 -21.63 -10.91
CA ASN A 210 -3.43 -22.82 -10.73
C ASN A 210 -4.18 -22.80 -9.40
N LEU A 211 -3.55 -22.33 -8.32
CA LEU A 211 -4.10 -22.27 -6.98
C LEU A 211 -3.70 -20.93 -6.30
N VAL A 212 -4.56 -20.44 -5.42
CA VAL A 212 -4.33 -19.24 -4.61
C VAL A 212 -4.69 -19.57 -3.17
N TYR A 213 -3.81 -19.25 -2.23
CA TYR A 213 -4.01 -19.45 -0.79
C TYR A 213 -3.95 -18.10 -0.06
N LEU A 214 -5.00 -17.79 0.69
CA LEU A 214 -5.24 -16.52 1.38
C LEU A 214 -5.07 -16.68 2.89
N PRO A 215 -4.88 -15.59 3.65
CA PRO A 215 -4.94 -15.65 5.12
C PRO A 215 -6.30 -16.12 5.63
N GLU A 216 -7.36 -15.91 4.85
CA GLU A 216 -8.74 -16.34 5.15
C GLU A 216 -9.00 -17.82 4.89
N ASP A 217 -8.07 -18.54 4.25
CA ASP A 217 -8.24 -19.97 3.98
C ASP A 217 -7.90 -20.80 5.24
N GLU A 218 -8.85 -21.60 5.69
CA GLU A 218 -8.65 -22.56 6.78
C GLU A 218 -8.17 -23.92 6.24
N LYS A 219 -6.90 -24.01 5.81
CA LYS A 219 -6.34 -25.21 5.19
C LYS A 219 -5.09 -25.73 5.89
N SER A 220 -5.02 -27.04 6.05
CA SER A 220 -3.81 -27.72 6.48
C SER A 220 -2.83 -27.92 5.30
N LEU A 221 -1.56 -28.21 5.61
CA LEU A 221 -0.58 -28.60 4.59
C LEU A 221 -1.00 -29.87 3.84
N ASP A 222 -1.68 -30.81 4.51
CA ASP A 222 -2.22 -32.04 3.89
C ASP A 222 -3.35 -31.70 2.90
N ASP A 223 -4.16 -30.67 3.15
CA ASP A 223 -5.19 -30.22 2.21
C ASP A 223 -4.56 -29.60 0.97
N ILE A 224 -3.51 -28.79 1.15
CA ILE A 224 -2.71 -28.23 0.04
C ILE A 224 -2.10 -29.35 -0.81
N GLU A 225 -1.53 -30.39 -0.18
CA GLU A 225 -0.99 -31.56 -0.87
C GLU A 225 -2.03 -32.25 -1.75
N LYS A 226 -3.24 -32.50 -1.21
CA LYS A 226 -4.34 -33.11 -1.96
C LYS A 226 -4.74 -32.28 -3.17
N GLU A 227 -4.90 -30.97 -3.01
CA GLU A 227 -5.26 -30.07 -4.11
C GLU A 227 -4.20 -30.03 -5.19
N ILE A 228 -2.92 -30.04 -4.83
CA ILE A 228 -1.80 -30.12 -5.79
C ILE A 228 -1.84 -31.43 -6.55
N LYS A 229 -2.09 -32.57 -5.88
CA LYS A 229 -2.23 -33.87 -6.55
C LYS A 229 -3.36 -33.89 -7.59
N GLU A 230 -4.51 -33.27 -7.24
CA GLU A 230 -5.62 -33.14 -8.19
C GLU A 230 -5.23 -32.25 -9.39
N LYS A 231 -4.58 -31.11 -9.16
CA LYS A 231 -4.15 -30.21 -10.22
C LYS A 231 -3.08 -30.81 -11.12
N PHE A 232 -2.26 -31.74 -10.65
CA PHE A 232 -1.32 -32.49 -11.48
C PHE A 232 -1.98 -33.43 -12.51
N LYS A 233 -3.29 -33.67 -12.42
CA LYS A 233 -4.04 -34.37 -13.47
C LYS A 233 -4.30 -33.49 -14.69
N GLU A 234 -4.29 -32.17 -14.50
CA GLU A 234 -4.60 -31.15 -15.51
C GLU A 234 -3.33 -30.51 -16.08
N ASP A 235 -2.33 -30.26 -15.22
CA ASP A 235 -1.10 -29.54 -15.56
C ASP A 235 0.12 -30.13 -14.83
N ASN A 236 1.23 -30.29 -15.53
CA ASN A 236 2.48 -30.77 -14.94
C ASN A 236 3.25 -29.65 -14.19
N ASN A 237 3.10 -28.41 -14.61
CA ASN A 237 3.80 -27.28 -14.02
C ASN A 237 2.80 -26.38 -13.29
N LEU A 238 2.77 -26.45 -11.96
CA LEU A 238 1.84 -25.67 -11.17
C LEU A 238 2.49 -24.39 -10.69
N LEU A 239 1.81 -23.27 -10.88
CA LEU A 239 2.13 -21.97 -10.28
C LEU A 239 1.07 -21.64 -9.24
N ILE A 240 1.51 -21.42 -8.01
CA ILE A 240 0.64 -21.25 -6.84
C ILE A 240 0.99 -19.92 -6.16
N ALA A 241 0.00 -19.04 -6.00
CA ALA A 241 0.14 -17.82 -5.21
C ALA A 241 -0.22 -18.11 -3.74
N VAL A 242 0.59 -17.62 -2.82
CA VAL A 242 0.36 -17.78 -1.37
C VAL A 242 0.59 -16.45 -0.66
N SER A 243 -0.32 -16.10 0.25
CA SER A 243 -0.15 -14.91 1.09
C SER A 243 0.90 -15.13 2.16
N GLU A 244 1.73 -14.12 2.43
CA GLU A 244 2.67 -14.14 3.57
C GLU A 244 1.95 -14.34 4.92
N GLY A 245 0.66 -13.96 5.00
CA GLY A 245 -0.20 -14.12 6.16
C GLY A 245 -0.96 -15.44 6.21
N PHE A 246 -0.67 -16.41 5.33
CA PHE A 246 -1.33 -17.71 5.34
C PHE A 246 -1.09 -18.42 6.67
N MET A 247 -2.16 -18.88 7.30
CA MET A 247 -2.15 -19.63 8.56
C MET A 247 -2.63 -21.05 8.33
N ASP A 248 -2.16 -21.98 9.16
CA ASP A 248 -2.75 -23.31 9.18
C ASP A 248 -4.16 -23.27 9.82
N LYS A 249 -4.87 -24.37 9.74
CA LYS A 249 -6.23 -24.52 10.31
C LYS A 249 -6.30 -24.30 11.83
N ASP A 250 -5.16 -24.37 12.53
CA ASP A 250 -5.07 -24.12 13.98
C ASP A 250 -4.76 -22.63 14.27
N GLY A 251 -4.79 -21.77 13.25
CA GLY A 251 -4.53 -20.33 13.35
C GLY A 251 -3.08 -19.98 13.62
N LYS A 252 -2.14 -20.93 13.43
CA LYS A 252 -0.71 -20.67 13.56
C LYS A 252 -0.15 -20.17 12.24
N LEU A 253 0.52 -19.02 12.29
CA LEU A 253 1.41 -18.62 11.23
C LEU A 253 2.50 -19.70 11.07
N LEU A 254 2.62 -20.26 9.88
CA LEU A 254 3.61 -21.30 9.61
C LEU A 254 5.04 -20.82 9.87
N ASN A 255 5.28 -19.52 10.11
CA ASN A 255 6.59 -18.89 10.21
C ASN A 255 6.82 -18.03 11.48
N GLU A 256 6.46 -18.50 12.66
CA GLU A 256 6.58 -17.76 13.94
C GLU A 256 8.02 -17.48 14.44
N LYS A 257 9.09 -17.81 13.71
CA LYS A 257 10.45 -17.87 14.29
C LYS A 257 11.37 -16.66 14.07
N GLN A 258 11.00 -15.64 13.34
CA GLN A 258 11.85 -14.44 13.26
C GLN A 258 11.33 -13.35 14.19
N LYS A 259 11.93 -13.25 15.38
CA LYS A 259 11.78 -12.05 16.23
C LYS A 259 12.37 -10.87 15.46
N SER A 260 11.54 -9.91 15.12
CA SER A 260 12.00 -8.64 14.56
C SER A 260 12.88 -7.91 15.57
N PHE A 261 14.08 -7.49 15.15
CA PHE A 261 14.90 -6.55 15.91
C PHE A 261 14.44 -5.10 15.78
N ASP A 262 13.30 -4.88 15.11
CA ASP A 262 12.76 -3.55 14.86
C ASP A 262 12.04 -3.04 16.11
N LYS A 263 12.68 -2.10 16.81
CA LYS A 263 12.20 -1.55 18.10
C LYS A 263 10.91 -0.73 18.00
N GLY A 264 10.41 -0.43 16.78
CA GLY A 264 9.26 0.45 16.54
C GLY A 264 7.90 -0.25 16.36
N PHE A 265 7.89 -1.48 15.90
CA PHE A 265 6.66 -2.28 15.74
C PHE A 265 6.91 -3.70 16.26
N ASN A 266 6.09 -4.13 17.22
CA ASN A 266 6.07 -5.50 17.75
C ASN A 266 5.51 -6.53 16.74
N HIS A 267 5.71 -6.31 15.43
CA HIS A 267 5.28 -7.24 14.41
C HIS A 267 6.46 -8.08 13.95
N PRO A 268 6.42 -9.41 14.10
CA PRO A 268 7.45 -10.28 13.56
C PRO A 268 7.49 -10.11 12.03
N ILE A 269 8.70 -10.19 11.46
CA ILE A 269 8.85 -10.29 10.01
C ILE A 269 8.28 -11.64 9.62
N ILE A 270 7.22 -11.63 8.83
CA ILE A 270 6.59 -12.81 8.26
C ILE A 270 7.14 -12.92 6.85
N ALA A 271 7.94 -13.95 6.60
CA ALA A 271 8.47 -14.27 5.27
C ALA A 271 8.85 -15.75 5.23
N GLY A 272 8.88 -16.35 4.03
CA GLY A 272 9.30 -17.73 3.83
C GLY A 272 8.19 -18.77 4.03
N ILE A 273 6.91 -18.37 4.02
CA ILE A 273 5.77 -19.31 4.02
C ILE A 273 5.81 -20.14 2.74
N GLY A 274 6.04 -19.47 1.59
CA GLY A 274 6.19 -20.14 0.31
C GLY A 274 7.30 -21.20 0.32
N LEU A 275 8.45 -20.92 0.97
CA LEU A 275 9.54 -21.88 1.12
C LEU A 275 9.13 -23.07 1.98
N LYS A 276 8.48 -22.86 3.12
CA LYS A 276 8.03 -23.95 3.99
C LYS A 276 7.04 -24.89 3.32
N ILE A 277 6.05 -24.32 2.62
CA ILE A 277 5.10 -25.14 1.85
C ILE A 277 5.83 -25.87 0.74
N SER A 278 6.77 -25.20 0.06
CA SER A 278 7.63 -25.79 -0.98
C SER A 278 8.39 -27.00 -0.48
N ASP A 279 9.07 -26.90 0.68
CA ASP A 279 9.83 -27.99 1.28
C ASP A 279 8.92 -29.16 1.67
N TYR A 280 7.76 -28.86 2.29
CA TYR A 280 6.78 -29.88 2.66
C TYR A 280 6.29 -30.66 1.42
N ILE A 281 5.93 -29.95 0.34
CA ILE A 281 5.45 -30.58 -0.91
C ILE A 281 6.57 -31.37 -1.60
N HIS A 282 7.81 -30.86 -1.58
CA HIS A 282 8.97 -31.61 -2.07
C HIS A 282 9.12 -32.95 -1.37
N ASP A 283 9.06 -32.95 -0.05
CA ASP A 283 9.23 -34.16 0.76
C ASP A 283 8.11 -35.17 0.57
N LYS A 284 6.87 -34.71 0.43
CA LYS A 284 5.70 -35.56 0.27
C LYS A 284 5.54 -36.13 -1.15
N LEU A 285 5.73 -35.29 -2.17
CA LEU A 285 5.42 -35.66 -3.55
C LEU A 285 6.65 -36.04 -4.36
N LYS A 286 7.86 -35.78 -3.87
CA LYS A 286 9.14 -36.00 -4.58
C LYS A 286 9.17 -35.35 -5.95
N VAL A 287 8.55 -34.19 -6.10
CA VAL A 287 8.57 -33.36 -7.32
C VAL A 287 9.49 -32.17 -7.14
N LYS A 288 9.89 -31.55 -8.24
CA LYS A 288 10.66 -30.30 -8.19
C LYS A 288 9.78 -29.18 -7.65
N THR A 289 10.27 -28.47 -6.63
CA THR A 289 9.59 -27.31 -6.06
C THR A 289 10.47 -26.07 -6.10
N ARG A 290 9.86 -24.90 -6.11
CA ARG A 290 10.51 -23.58 -5.97
C ARG A 290 9.66 -22.67 -5.09
N SER A 291 10.31 -21.75 -4.40
CA SER A 291 9.68 -20.59 -3.78
C SER A 291 10.24 -19.30 -4.37
N VAL A 292 9.38 -18.37 -4.69
CA VAL A 292 9.71 -17.02 -5.16
C VAL A 292 9.01 -16.03 -4.25
N GLU A 293 9.77 -15.19 -3.58
CA GLU A 293 9.24 -14.12 -2.75
C GLU A 293 9.24 -12.81 -3.55
N LEU A 294 8.07 -12.21 -3.78
CA LEU A 294 7.99 -10.89 -4.44
C LEU A 294 8.44 -9.76 -3.49
N ASN A 295 8.35 -9.99 -2.19
CA ASN A 295 8.86 -9.16 -1.12
C ASN A 295 8.62 -7.65 -1.37
N ILE A 296 9.61 -6.78 -1.07
CA ILE A 296 9.47 -5.32 -1.16
C ILE A 296 9.22 -4.79 -2.57
N VAL A 297 9.59 -5.52 -3.64
CA VAL A 297 9.44 -5.03 -5.03
C VAL A 297 7.97 -4.83 -5.43
N GLN A 298 7.03 -5.59 -4.84
CA GLN A 298 5.60 -5.45 -5.16
C GLN A 298 5.01 -4.10 -4.68
N ARG A 299 5.63 -3.41 -3.74
CA ARG A 299 5.19 -2.10 -3.26
C ARG A 299 6.07 -0.93 -3.76
N THR A 300 7.15 -1.24 -4.47
CA THR A 300 8.10 -0.24 -5.00
C THR A 300 8.32 -0.39 -6.50
N SER A 301 7.45 -1.14 -7.18
CA SER A 301 7.54 -1.35 -8.61
C SER A 301 7.28 -0.06 -9.39
N PHE A 302 8.02 0.09 -10.50
CA PHE A 302 7.77 1.14 -11.48
C PHE A 302 6.58 0.85 -12.42
N LEU A 303 5.95 -0.34 -12.33
CA LEU A 303 4.72 -0.65 -13.07
C LEU A 303 3.49 0.02 -12.43
N ILE A 304 3.44 1.33 -12.55
CA ILE A 304 2.39 2.15 -11.94
C ILE A 304 1.12 2.08 -12.79
N SER A 305 -0.04 1.85 -12.14
CA SER A 305 -1.33 2.04 -12.79
C SER A 305 -1.66 3.54 -12.89
N LYS A 306 -2.06 3.99 -14.09
CA LYS A 306 -2.47 5.38 -14.27
C LYS A 306 -3.70 5.72 -13.42
N THR A 307 -4.69 4.83 -13.35
CA THR A 307 -5.89 4.98 -12.50
C THR A 307 -5.48 5.19 -11.04
N ASP A 308 -4.62 4.32 -10.50
CA ASP A 308 -4.14 4.40 -9.11
C ASP A 308 -3.39 5.71 -8.82
N SER A 309 -2.52 6.14 -9.76
CA SER A 309 -1.79 7.39 -9.63
C SER A 309 -2.70 8.62 -9.66
N ASP A 310 -3.70 8.63 -10.56
CA ASP A 310 -4.65 9.76 -10.68
C ASP A 310 -5.51 9.88 -9.41
N GLU A 311 -5.97 8.76 -8.86
CA GLU A 311 -6.76 8.72 -7.64
C GLU A 311 -5.94 9.07 -6.39
N ALA A 312 -4.71 8.58 -6.30
CA ALA A 312 -3.76 8.96 -5.24
C ALA A 312 -3.47 10.47 -5.26
N TYR A 313 -3.23 11.02 -6.44
CA TYR A 313 -3.03 12.46 -6.63
C TYR A 313 -4.24 13.26 -6.15
N GLN A 314 -5.44 12.85 -6.58
CA GLN A 314 -6.67 13.56 -6.20
C GLN A 314 -6.94 13.50 -4.69
N LEU A 315 -6.69 12.36 -4.05
CA LEU A 315 -6.80 12.27 -2.58
C LEU A 315 -5.80 13.19 -1.88
N GLY A 316 -4.55 13.23 -2.35
CA GLY A 316 -3.55 14.18 -1.83
C GLY A 316 -3.99 15.63 -1.98
N TYR A 317 -4.51 16.01 -3.14
CA TYR A 317 -5.04 17.35 -3.40
C TYR A 317 -6.20 17.73 -2.45
N LEU A 318 -7.10 16.78 -2.23
CA LEU A 318 -8.27 16.99 -1.35
C LEU A 318 -7.88 17.15 0.12
N THR A 319 -6.78 16.55 0.60
CA THR A 319 -6.35 16.71 2.00
C THR A 319 -6.02 18.15 2.32
N ILE A 320 -5.28 18.85 1.47
CA ILE A 320 -4.96 20.27 1.63
C ILE A 320 -6.23 21.12 1.54
N LYS A 321 -7.09 20.82 0.54
CA LYS A 321 -8.38 21.53 0.38
C LYS A 321 -9.23 21.46 1.64
N TYR A 322 -9.32 20.29 2.28
CA TYR A 322 -10.11 20.11 3.50
C TYR A 322 -9.41 20.70 4.71
N GLY A 323 -8.10 20.59 4.84
CA GLY A 323 -7.33 21.24 5.88
C GLY A 323 -7.51 22.75 5.88
N LYS A 324 -7.44 23.40 4.69
CA LYS A 324 -7.70 24.85 4.56
C LYS A 324 -9.13 25.24 4.98
N LYS A 325 -10.11 24.34 4.79
CA LYS A 325 -11.50 24.53 5.25
C LYS A 325 -11.70 24.23 6.74
N LYS A 326 -10.62 24.03 7.49
CA LYS A 326 -10.64 23.70 8.92
C LYS A 326 -11.46 22.43 9.24
N THR A 327 -11.33 21.41 8.41
CA THR A 327 -11.92 20.08 8.68
C THR A 327 -10.82 19.07 8.99
N ASN A 328 -11.04 18.26 10.02
CA ASN A 328 -10.16 17.15 10.41
C ASN A 328 -10.64 15.83 9.81
N LEU A 329 -11.25 15.87 8.63
CA LEU A 329 -11.84 14.72 7.95
C LEU A 329 -10.85 14.15 6.91
N VAL A 330 -10.81 12.85 6.82
CA VAL A 330 -10.00 12.10 5.84
C VAL A 330 -10.76 11.99 4.52
N PRO A 331 -10.19 12.40 3.38
CA PRO A 331 -10.78 12.14 2.08
C PRO A 331 -10.72 10.64 1.75
N ILE A 332 -11.82 10.13 1.23
CA ILE A 332 -11.97 8.75 0.78
C ILE A 332 -12.60 8.72 -0.61
N LEU A 333 -12.45 7.60 -1.30
CA LEU A 333 -13.11 7.36 -2.59
C LEU A 333 -14.08 6.18 -2.49
N LYS A 334 -15.18 6.28 -3.25
CA LYS A 334 -16.17 5.21 -3.42
C LYS A 334 -16.49 5.05 -4.88
N ARG A 335 -16.57 3.81 -5.35
CA ARG A 335 -16.96 3.48 -6.73
C ARG A 335 -18.42 3.83 -6.97
N GLU A 336 -18.71 4.41 -8.12
CA GLU A 336 -20.08 4.62 -8.57
C GLU A 336 -20.65 3.33 -9.16
N ASN A 337 -21.95 3.15 -8.98
CA ASN A 337 -22.68 2.10 -9.67
C ASN A 337 -22.99 2.56 -11.12
N SER A 338 -21.99 2.47 -11.98
CA SER A 338 -22.08 2.89 -13.38
C SER A 338 -21.47 1.85 -14.31
N LYS A 339 -21.85 1.85 -15.61
CA LYS A 339 -21.30 0.94 -16.61
C LYS A 339 -19.78 1.10 -16.77
N ASP A 340 -19.32 2.35 -16.77
CA ASP A 340 -17.90 2.69 -16.84
C ASP A 340 -17.37 2.92 -15.43
N TYR A 341 -16.12 2.50 -15.18
CA TYR A 341 -15.47 2.73 -13.91
C TYR A 341 -15.33 4.21 -13.60
N LYS A 342 -15.90 4.63 -12.48
CA LYS A 342 -15.81 5.99 -11.94
C LYS A 342 -15.81 5.95 -10.42
N VAL A 343 -15.16 6.93 -9.80
CA VAL A 343 -15.18 7.13 -8.35
C VAL A 343 -15.72 8.52 -8.01
N LYS A 344 -16.34 8.60 -6.84
CA LYS A 344 -16.67 9.86 -6.15
C LYS A 344 -15.85 9.97 -4.88
N TYR A 345 -15.48 11.19 -4.54
CA TYR A 345 -14.73 11.50 -3.34
C TYR A 345 -15.66 12.02 -2.24
N PHE A 346 -15.48 11.46 -1.06
CA PHE A 346 -16.22 11.77 0.16
C PHE A 346 -15.23 12.07 1.29
N THR A 347 -15.74 12.28 2.49
CA THR A 347 -14.93 12.40 3.69
C THR A 347 -15.44 11.51 4.80
N THR A 348 -14.55 11.07 5.68
CA THR A 348 -14.89 10.32 6.88
C THR A 348 -14.03 10.77 8.06
N LYS A 349 -14.42 10.39 9.28
CA LYS A 349 -13.59 10.63 10.47
C LYS A 349 -12.40 9.64 10.49
N PRO A 350 -11.22 10.06 10.96
CA PRO A 350 -10.08 9.14 11.10
C PRO A 350 -10.42 7.91 11.95
N SER A 351 -11.26 8.03 12.98
CA SER A 351 -11.71 6.93 13.84
C SER A 351 -12.55 5.86 13.13
N ASN A 352 -13.06 6.14 11.94
CA ASN A 352 -13.77 5.15 11.13
C ASN A 352 -12.81 4.25 10.34
N ILE A 353 -11.55 4.64 10.21
CA ILE A 353 -10.49 3.91 9.50
C ILE A 353 -9.49 3.30 10.49
N ALA A 354 -8.99 4.12 11.43
CA ALA A 354 -7.94 3.74 12.37
C ALA A 354 -8.29 2.47 13.17
N ASN A 355 -7.33 1.56 13.27
CA ASN A 355 -7.45 0.30 14.01
C ASN A 355 -8.60 -0.61 13.54
N LYS A 356 -8.99 -0.50 12.26
CA LYS A 356 -10.02 -1.33 11.62
C LYS A 356 -9.49 -1.92 10.32
N GLU A 357 -9.92 -3.13 10.01
CA GLU A 357 -9.48 -3.83 8.80
C GLU A 357 -10.67 -4.16 7.91
N LYS A 358 -10.55 -3.80 6.62
CA LYS A 358 -11.47 -4.22 5.58
C LYS A 358 -11.02 -5.57 5.01
N LYS A 359 -11.75 -6.60 5.33
CA LYS A 359 -11.54 -7.96 4.80
C LYS A 359 -12.24 -8.17 3.46
N ILE A 360 -11.84 -9.22 2.74
CA ILE A 360 -12.59 -9.69 1.57
C ILE A 360 -14.00 -10.07 2.04
N PRO A 361 -15.07 -9.64 1.33
CA PRO A 361 -16.45 -10.02 1.69
C PRO A 361 -16.62 -11.52 1.76
N GLN A 362 -17.29 -12.03 2.80
CA GLN A 362 -17.45 -13.45 3.04
C GLN A 362 -18.15 -14.15 1.87
N GLU A 363 -19.11 -13.48 1.24
CA GLU A 363 -19.81 -13.98 0.07
C GLU A 363 -18.91 -14.16 -1.17
N TRP A 364 -17.74 -13.52 -1.22
CA TRP A 364 -16.74 -13.76 -2.27
C TRP A 364 -15.91 -15.02 -2.00
N LEU A 365 -15.82 -15.43 -0.75
CA LEU A 365 -15.03 -16.59 -0.30
C LEU A 365 -15.81 -17.92 -0.33
N GLU A 366 -17.09 -17.90 -0.71
CA GLU A 366 -17.94 -19.11 -0.77
C GLU A 366 -17.39 -20.18 -1.73
N SER A 367 -16.77 -19.75 -2.83
CA SER A 367 -16.04 -20.65 -3.73
C SER A 367 -14.91 -19.92 -4.45
N ARG A 368 -13.94 -20.68 -4.97
CA ARG A 368 -12.84 -20.14 -5.76
C ARG A 368 -13.30 -19.46 -7.05
N GLU A 369 -14.35 -20.00 -7.67
CA GLU A 369 -14.95 -19.47 -8.89
C GLU A 369 -15.58 -18.08 -8.63
N ILE A 370 -16.33 -17.95 -7.54
CA ILE A 370 -16.92 -16.69 -7.11
C ILE A 370 -15.80 -15.68 -6.80
N LEU A 371 -14.80 -16.06 -6.02
CA LEU A 371 -13.67 -15.18 -5.71
C LEU A 371 -12.94 -14.74 -6.97
N LYS A 372 -12.62 -15.66 -7.90
CA LYS A 372 -11.96 -15.37 -9.17
C LYS A 372 -12.76 -14.34 -9.99
N GLU A 373 -14.07 -14.51 -10.10
CA GLU A 373 -14.94 -13.58 -10.81
C GLU A 373 -14.98 -12.21 -10.13
N LYS A 374 -15.30 -12.19 -8.85
CA LYS A 374 -15.48 -10.94 -8.08
C LYS A 374 -14.20 -10.12 -8.00
N ILE A 375 -13.08 -10.73 -7.65
CA ILE A 375 -11.79 -10.02 -7.53
C ILE A 375 -11.30 -9.52 -8.91
N THR A 376 -11.55 -10.29 -9.98
CA THR A 376 -11.21 -9.87 -11.34
C THR A 376 -12.02 -8.64 -11.75
N ASN A 377 -13.34 -8.67 -11.59
CA ASN A 377 -14.22 -7.56 -11.93
C ASN A 377 -13.94 -6.31 -11.07
N TYR A 378 -13.60 -6.51 -9.81
CA TYR A 378 -13.23 -5.45 -8.89
C TYR A 378 -11.90 -4.78 -9.28
N THR A 379 -10.86 -5.56 -9.57
CA THR A 379 -9.50 -5.05 -9.73
C THR A 379 -9.16 -4.63 -11.17
N LEU A 380 -9.74 -5.28 -12.17
CA LEU A 380 -9.41 -5.04 -13.58
C LEU A 380 -9.51 -3.55 -14.01
N PRO A 381 -10.53 -2.78 -13.63
CA PRO A 381 -10.58 -1.37 -13.98
C PRO A 381 -9.51 -0.53 -13.28
N LEU A 382 -9.06 -0.95 -12.08
CA LEU A 382 -8.09 -0.22 -11.27
C LEU A 382 -6.66 -0.29 -11.84
N ILE A 383 -6.31 -1.37 -12.52
CA ILE A 383 -4.96 -1.58 -13.07
C ILE A 383 -4.78 -1.00 -14.48
N LYS A 384 -5.77 -0.25 -14.99
CA LYS A 384 -5.75 0.31 -16.34
C LYS A 384 -4.80 1.48 -16.49
N GLY A 385 -4.24 1.59 -17.69
CA GLY A 385 -3.35 2.66 -18.10
C GLY A 385 -1.93 2.49 -17.55
N GLU A 386 -0.99 3.01 -18.30
CA GLU A 386 0.44 3.01 -17.98
C GLU A 386 0.90 4.43 -17.66
N ILE A 387 1.95 4.52 -16.88
CA ILE A 387 2.74 5.74 -16.68
C ILE A 387 4.12 5.43 -17.24
N ASP A 388 4.54 6.19 -18.24
CA ASP A 388 5.86 6.06 -18.84
C ASP A 388 6.93 6.43 -17.81
N GLN A 389 7.88 5.54 -17.63
CA GLN A 389 8.98 5.71 -16.70
C GLN A 389 10.16 6.41 -17.36
N GLU A 390 11.02 7.03 -16.55
CA GLU A 390 12.22 7.71 -17.02
C GLU A 390 13.41 6.73 -16.98
N PHE A 391 14.17 6.70 -18.08
CA PHE A 391 15.40 5.93 -18.17
C PHE A 391 16.51 6.82 -18.73
N ILE A 392 17.69 6.76 -18.12
CA ILE A 392 18.90 7.39 -18.61
C ILE A 392 19.88 6.28 -18.99
N ASP A 393 20.26 6.24 -20.25
CA ASP A 393 21.17 5.22 -20.79
C ASP A 393 20.70 3.77 -20.51
N GLY A 394 19.37 3.54 -20.48
CA GLY A 394 18.77 2.25 -20.19
C GLY A 394 18.64 1.92 -18.70
N ILE A 395 19.03 2.79 -17.81
CA ILE A 395 18.91 2.65 -16.34
C ILE A 395 17.73 3.46 -15.86
N PHE A 396 16.87 2.84 -15.02
CA PHE A 396 15.72 3.50 -14.42
C PHE A 396 16.15 4.72 -13.60
N ASP A 397 15.59 5.89 -13.94
CA ASP A 397 15.83 7.16 -13.24
C ASP A 397 14.58 7.66 -12.53
N TYR A 398 14.78 8.51 -11.52
CA TYR A 398 13.72 9.09 -10.74
C TYR A 398 14.13 10.41 -10.08
N ILE A 399 13.16 11.28 -9.86
CA ILE A 399 13.34 12.56 -9.18
C ILE A 399 13.92 12.39 -7.77
N LYS A 400 14.83 13.28 -7.37
CA LYS A 400 15.37 13.38 -6.02
C LYS A 400 14.70 14.49 -5.23
N LEU A 401 14.79 14.43 -3.91
CA LEU A 401 14.17 15.42 -3.04
C LEU A 401 14.77 16.83 -3.25
N GLU A 402 16.07 16.89 -3.49
CA GLU A 402 16.82 18.11 -3.71
C GLU A 402 16.40 18.84 -4.98
N ASP A 403 15.81 18.15 -5.95
CA ASP A 403 15.38 18.71 -7.23
C ASP A 403 14.26 19.74 -7.07
N PHE A 404 13.51 19.72 -5.95
CA PHE A 404 12.37 20.62 -5.71
C PHE A 404 12.26 21.13 -4.26
N THR A 405 13.26 20.89 -3.43
CA THR A 405 13.28 21.39 -2.04
C THR A 405 14.54 22.15 -1.73
N LYS A 406 14.46 23.02 -0.72
CA LYS A 406 15.61 23.69 -0.10
C LYS A 406 15.60 23.46 1.41
N ASN A 407 16.75 23.67 2.05
CA ASN A 407 16.83 23.66 3.51
C ASN A 407 16.02 24.84 4.07
N ASN A 408 15.46 24.60 5.25
CA ASN A 408 14.73 25.63 5.98
C ASN A 408 15.69 26.62 6.65
#